data_55bc98c3fafac22c8d4bb390da65e497
#
_entry.id   55bc98c3fafac22c8d4bb390da65e497
#
_cell.length_a   1.000
_cell.length_b   1.000
_cell.length_c   1.000
_cell.angle_alpha   90.00
_cell.angle_beta   90.00
_cell.angle_gamma   90.00
#
_symmetry.space_group_name_H-M   'P 1'
#
loop_
_entity.id
_entity.type
_entity.pdbx_description
1 polymer ?
#
loop_
_entity_poly.entity_id
_entity_poly.type
_entity_poly.pdbx_seq_one_letter_code
_entity_poly.pdbx_strand_id
1 'polypeptide(L)'
;MYLSKRKGIAYAIALVIFTSILSCKSNNKADAKSNDEAFDQTSNWILLDKTDAIKDGNSYSWSVDIEHPIVYNVQVLFENEFSENSEEVNVNIGEHSIKEPFNKSYKTYKNEIVSEFKQTIDFNEIGKEKLTIITDADFKQIRIIPNFRNPIGSGKHHEEWLAMHQSPEKQAALAWFKEAKFGMFIHWGLYSQAGGIWKGTKINDSAYPGPKVAEWLMHAFRIPREEYKELAKTFNPDKSFAQNIAKLAKDAGMKYVVITSKHHDGFALFDSKSSDYDMVDATPYKADAIKELYEACLSEGLDFGVYYSHGNDWNDGTDGNYANVKKINDSLGIFTHPSGKNLWDPSPNTHAEYLEMKAYPQIKELINLLPKLRLIWFDGEGFITEEQSFRFYKLVYDTNPNVLVNKRVGWDFGDYLDAGDNKIPSADETLDKYWETCGTTNNSWGYKSYDDDWKSTQELLYYFVDIMSKGGNYLLNIGPDGLGNVPEASAKGLREMGAWIKVNQEAIYGVSRWKIPNEGQEETLLDGTGHRAAKGFKKTFTSKDFWFTTKGNKVYAISLVPASGKILIHSLNKNVGVIKNVRILGSEKDVEWKQTESGLEVSLTGIESSKYGFVVEASL
;
A
#
# COMPACT_ATOMS: atom_id res chain seq x y z
N MET A 1 -61.57 36.88 -31.18
CA MET A 1 -62.28 35.63 -30.87
C MET A 1 -61.40 34.48 -31.35
N TYR A 2 -60.68 33.85 -30.49
CA TYR A 2 -59.70 32.73 -30.55
C TYR A 2 -58.49 33.05 -29.69
N LEU A 3 -58.67 32.94 -28.40
CA LEU A 3 -57.54 32.79 -27.44
C LEU A 3 -58.13 32.34 -26.10
N SER A 4 -58.40 31.03 -26.00
CA SER A 4 -58.72 30.42 -24.69
C SER A 4 -58.80 28.89 -24.82
N LYS A 5 -57.66 28.18 -24.91
CA LYS A 5 -57.59 26.71 -24.70
C LYS A 5 -56.15 26.17 -24.70
N ARG A 6 -55.22 26.87 -24.08
CA ARG A 6 -53.83 26.30 -23.91
C ARG A 6 -53.22 26.47 -22.51
N LYS A 7 -54.01 26.68 -21.47
CA LYS A 7 -53.48 26.79 -20.09
C LYS A 7 -53.77 25.58 -19.18
N GLY A 8 -54.48 24.57 -19.66
CA GLY A 8 -54.89 23.43 -18.84
C GLY A 8 -53.94 22.20 -18.85
N ILE A 9 -53.05 22.09 -19.84
CA ILE A 9 -52.21 20.88 -20.02
C ILE A 9 -50.83 21.04 -19.36
N ALA A 10 -50.37 22.26 -19.15
CA ALA A 10 -49.05 22.49 -18.52
C ALA A 10 -49.01 22.21 -17.01
N TYR A 11 -50.14 22.32 -16.30
CA TYR A 11 -50.21 22.07 -14.85
C TYR A 11 -50.31 20.59 -14.46
N ALA A 12 -50.83 19.73 -15.34
CA ALA A 12 -50.96 18.29 -15.07
C ALA A 12 -49.64 17.55 -15.25
N ILE A 13 -48.76 18.02 -16.14
CA ILE A 13 -47.45 17.41 -16.39
C ILE A 13 -46.44 17.80 -15.27
N ALA A 14 -46.55 19.01 -14.73
CA ALA A 14 -45.68 19.43 -13.62
C ALA A 14 -45.97 18.69 -12.30
N LEU A 15 -47.24 18.29 -12.07
CA LEU A 15 -47.63 17.57 -10.84
C LEU A 15 -47.24 16.09 -10.86
N VAL A 16 -47.21 15.46 -12.04
CA VAL A 16 -46.83 14.04 -12.20
C VAL A 16 -45.31 13.88 -12.11
N ILE A 17 -44.52 14.87 -12.56
CA ILE A 17 -43.05 14.84 -12.45
C ILE A 17 -42.63 15.08 -11.00
N PHE A 18 -43.35 15.92 -10.23
CA PHE A 18 -43.00 16.17 -8.81
C PHE A 18 -43.33 14.98 -7.89
N THR A 19 -44.37 14.20 -8.20
CA THR A 19 -44.70 13.00 -7.40
C THR A 19 -43.80 11.81 -7.70
N SER A 20 -43.26 11.68 -8.91
CA SER A 20 -42.29 10.63 -9.24
C SER A 20 -40.89 10.90 -8.69
N ILE A 21 -40.48 12.17 -8.53
CA ILE A 21 -39.19 12.54 -7.93
C ILE A 21 -39.23 12.36 -6.40
N LEU A 22 -40.37 12.59 -5.75
CA LEU A 22 -40.53 12.32 -4.31
C LEU A 22 -40.61 10.81 -3.99
N SER A 23 -41.09 9.98 -4.90
CA SER A 23 -41.16 8.52 -4.73
C SER A 23 -39.77 7.86 -4.88
N CYS A 24 -38.91 8.38 -5.76
CA CYS A 24 -37.52 7.88 -5.88
C CYS A 24 -36.62 8.26 -4.70
N LYS A 25 -36.88 9.40 -4.02
CA LYS A 25 -36.09 9.76 -2.84
C LYS A 25 -36.43 8.98 -1.58
N SER A 26 -37.62 8.41 -1.46
CA SER A 26 -38.02 7.62 -0.30
C SER A 26 -37.55 6.16 -0.37
N ASN A 27 -37.34 5.61 -1.55
CA ASN A 27 -36.87 4.22 -1.69
C ASN A 27 -35.36 4.08 -1.54
N ASN A 28 -34.57 5.12 -1.86
CA ASN A 28 -33.10 5.05 -1.69
C ASN A 28 -32.66 5.20 -0.23
N LYS A 29 -33.49 5.78 0.67
CA LYS A 29 -33.16 5.85 2.09
C LYS A 29 -33.40 4.55 2.84
N ALA A 30 -34.28 3.67 2.35
CA ALA A 30 -34.52 2.36 2.97
C ALA A 30 -33.41 1.36 2.62
N ASP A 31 -32.91 1.41 1.38
CA ASP A 31 -31.83 0.53 0.94
C ASP A 31 -30.45 0.95 1.50
N ALA A 32 -30.21 2.24 1.73
CA ALA A 32 -28.99 2.73 2.36
C ALA A 32 -28.87 2.30 3.83
N LYS A 33 -29.97 2.20 4.57
CA LYS A 33 -29.97 1.74 5.96
C LYS A 33 -29.62 0.27 6.12
N SER A 34 -29.97 -0.59 5.19
CA SER A 34 -29.63 -2.03 5.22
C SER A 34 -28.15 -2.27 4.93
N ASN A 35 -27.47 -1.35 4.22
CA ASN A 35 -26.04 -1.44 3.95
C ASN A 35 -25.18 -0.83 5.08
N ASP A 36 -25.72 0.02 5.93
CA ASP A 36 -25.01 0.57 7.09
C ASP A 36 -24.67 -0.51 8.14
N GLU A 37 -25.53 -1.51 8.31
CA GLU A 37 -25.23 -2.68 9.16
C GLU A 37 -24.10 -3.55 8.56
N ALA A 38 -23.98 -3.62 7.25
CA ALA A 38 -22.92 -4.36 6.57
C ALA A 38 -21.54 -3.68 6.63
N PHE A 39 -21.49 -2.40 7.01
CA PHE A 39 -20.24 -1.66 7.16
C PHE A 39 -19.58 -1.83 8.54
N ASP A 40 -20.27 -2.37 9.52
CA ASP A 40 -19.61 -2.81 10.75
C ASP A 40 -18.70 -4.00 10.38
N GLN A 41 -17.39 -3.77 10.34
CA GLN A 41 -16.40 -4.83 10.07
C GLN A 41 -16.57 -6.06 10.96
N THR A 42 -17.24 -5.91 12.09
CA THR A 42 -17.57 -7.02 12.98
C THR A 42 -18.57 -8.01 12.37
N SER A 43 -19.27 -7.67 11.27
CA SER A 43 -20.17 -8.61 10.57
C SER A 43 -19.43 -9.81 9.98
N ASN A 44 -18.12 -9.67 9.72
CA ASN A 44 -17.28 -10.76 9.21
C ASN A 44 -16.48 -11.46 10.33
N TRP A 45 -16.62 -11.02 11.57
CA TRP A 45 -15.96 -11.67 12.70
C TRP A 45 -16.74 -12.91 13.11
N ILE A 46 -16.02 -13.99 13.38
CA ILE A 46 -16.62 -15.16 14.02
C ILE A 46 -16.62 -14.88 15.51
N LEU A 47 -17.81 -14.72 16.08
CA LEU A 47 -18.02 -14.40 17.50
C LEU A 47 -18.44 -15.65 18.25
N LEU A 48 -17.70 -16.05 19.27
CA LEU A 48 -17.88 -17.28 20.04
C LEU A 48 -18.11 -16.93 21.50
N ASP A 49 -19.38 -16.82 21.90
CA ASP A 49 -19.74 -16.52 23.29
C ASP A 49 -19.46 -17.73 24.19
N LYS A 50 -18.88 -17.47 25.36
CA LYS A 50 -18.58 -18.52 26.35
C LYS A 50 -19.82 -19.31 26.75
N THR A 51 -20.99 -18.65 26.76
CA THR A 51 -22.29 -19.25 27.11
C THR A 51 -22.76 -20.29 26.10
N ASP A 52 -22.33 -20.20 24.86
CA ASP A 52 -22.73 -21.08 23.76
C ASP A 52 -21.75 -22.25 23.56
N ALA A 53 -20.69 -22.30 24.37
CA ALA A 53 -19.67 -23.33 24.28
C ALA A 53 -20.15 -24.67 24.85
N ILE A 54 -19.68 -25.75 24.24
CA ILE A 54 -19.66 -27.06 24.89
C ILE A 54 -18.47 -27.05 25.87
N LYS A 55 -18.77 -27.13 27.17
CA LYS A 55 -17.76 -27.07 28.25
C LYS A 55 -17.40 -28.45 28.75
N ASP A 56 -16.09 -28.73 28.88
CA ASP A 56 -15.55 -29.92 29.52
C ASP A 56 -14.31 -29.51 30.35
N GLY A 57 -14.44 -29.45 31.68
CA GLY A 57 -13.42 -28.92 32.56
C GLY A 57 -13.06 -27.47 32.26
N ASN A 58 -11.81 -27.19 31.89
CA ASN A 58 -11.30 -25.90 31.44
C ASN A 58 -11.26 -25.75 29.89
N SER A 59 -11.87 -26.70 29.18
CA SER A 59 -11.99 -26.70 27.73
C SER A 59 -13.35 -26.21 27.30
N TYR A 60 -13.38 -25.31 26.31
CA TYR A 60 -14.58 -24.76 25.70
C TYR A 60 -14.52 -24.98 24.20
N SER A 61 -15.57 -25.47 23.58
CA SER A 61 -15.56 -25.76 22.14
C SER A 61 -16.84 -25.32 21.42
N TRP A 62 -16.66 -24.94 20.16
CA TRP A 62 -17.69 -24.50 19.22
C TRP A 62 -17.51 -25.16 17.87
N SER A 63 -18.57 -25.19 17.07
CA SER A 63 -18.48 -25.43 15.62
C SER A 63 -18.47 -24.07 14.93
N VAL A 64 -17.47 -23.80 14.11
CA VAL A 64 -17.29 -22.54 13.39
C VAL A 64 -17.30 -22.77 11.89
N ASP A 65 -17.89 -21.82 11.15
CA ASP A 65 -17.84 -21.82 9.70
C ASP A 65 -16.72 -20.86 9.25
N ILE A 66 -15.72 -21.40 8.57
CA ILE A 66 -14.66 -20.60 7.93
C ILE A 66 -15.14 -20.26 6.53
N GLU A 67 -15.49 -19.00 6.31
CA GLU A 67 -16.04 -18.52 5.04
C GLU A 67 -14.96 -18.00 4.08
N HIS A 68 -13.76 -17.73 4.59
CA HIS A 68 -12.67 -17.13 3.81
C HIS A 68 -11.36 -17.87 4.06
N PRO A 69 -10.64 -18.28 2.99
CA PRO A 69 -9.29 -18.86 3.11
C PRO A 69 -8.25 -17.73 3.30
N ILE A 70 -8.14 -17.21 4.51
CA ILE A 70 -7.26 -16.10 4.88
C ILE A 70 -6.65 -16.32 6.26
N VAL A 71 -5.75 -15.42 6.63
CA VAL A 71 -5.20 -15.33 7.98
C VAL A 71 -6.23 -14.70 8.92
N TYR A 72 -6.37 -15.26 10.11
CA TYR A 72 -7.23 -14.74 11.16
C TYR A 72 -6.43 -14.39 12.41
N ASN A 73 -6.72 -13.21 12.98
CA ASN A 73 -6.28 -12.83 14.32
C ASN A 73 -7.26 -13.35 15.35
N VAL A 74 -6.77 -13.71 16.52
CA VAL A 74 -7.60 -14.18 17.63
C VAL A 74 -7.60 -13.15 18.74
N GLN A 75 -8.78 -12.68 19.12
CA GLN A 75 -9.00 -11.81 20.28
C GLN A 75 -9.85 -12.50 21.35
N VAL A 76 -9.61 -12.14 22.61
CA VAL A 76 -10.41 -12.59 23.74
C VAL A 76 -10.95 -11.39 24.49
N LEU A 77 -12.27 -11.36 24.70
CA LEU A 77 -12.99 -10.35 25.44
C LEU A 77 -13.13 -10.77 26.91
N PHE A 78 -12.79 -9.87 27.82
CA PHE A 78 -12.85 -10.05 29.28
C PHE A 78 -13.83 -9.09 29.94
N GLU A 79 -14.18 -9.36 31.20
CA GLU A 79 -14.91 -8.41 32.02
C GLU A 79 -14.00 -7.38 32.68
N ASN A 80 -12.83 -7.80 33.12
CA ASN A 80 -11.89 -6.99 33.89
C ASN A 80 -10.51 -6.91 33.19
N GLU A 81 -9.81 -5.79 33.38
CA GLU A 81 -8.44 -5.64 32.93
C GLU A 81 -7.52 -6.59 33.70
N PHE A 82 -6.54 -7.17 33.02
CA PHE A 82 -5.42 -7.87 33.62
C PHE A 82 -4.10 -7.24 33.16
N SER A 83 -3.12 -7.27 34.03
CA SER A 83 -1.79 -6.73 33.78
C SER A 83 -0.81 -7.88 33.55
N GLU A 84 -0.46 -8.16 32.32
CA GLU A 84 0.59 -9.07 31.90
C GLU A 84 0.36 -10.59 32.10
N ASN A 85 0.69 -11.36 31.08
CA ASN A 85 1.01 -12.79 30.93
C ASN A 85 0.60 -13.71 32.10
N SER A 86 -0.65 -13.65 32.55
CA SER A 86 -1.04 -14.34 33.77
C SER A 86 -1.39 -15.82 33.55
N GLU A 87 -1.81 -16.22 32.36
CA GLU A 87 -2.29 -17.57 32.08
C GLU A 87 -1.95 -18.03 30.67
N GLU A 88 -1.54 -19.27 30.56
CA GLU A 88 -1.32 -19.94 29.28
C GLU A 88 -2.66 -20.33 28.64
N VAL A 89 -2.82 -20.02 27.37
CA VAL A 89 -4.01 -20.32 26.58
C VAL A 89 -3.64 -21.17 25.40
N ASN A 90 -4.40 -22.23 25.16
CA ASN A 90 -4.28 -23.07 24.00
C ASN A 90 -5.56 -22.96 23.17
N VAL A 91 -5.43 -22.50 21.93
CA VAL A 91 -6.54 -22.45 20.95
C VAL A 91 -6.25 -23.44 19.86
N ASN A 92 -7.15 -24.40 19.66
CA ASN A 92 -7.08 -25.38 18.59
C ASN A 92 -8.28 -25.19 17.66
N ILE A 93 -8.03 -25.15 16.35
CA ILE A 93 -9.07 -25.12 15.33
C ILE A 93 -8.60 -25.92 14.10
N GLY A 94 -9.36 -26.96 13.73
CA GLY A 94 -8.91 -27.91 12.71
C GLY A 94 -7.54 -28.51 13.08
N GLU A 95 -6.58 -28.40 12.18
CA GLU A 95 -5.21 -28.84 12.38
C GLU A 95 -4.30 -27.77 13.04
N HIS A 96 -4.81 -26.56 13.24
CA HIS A 96 -4.03 -25.44 13.79
C HIS A 96 -4.09 -25.41 15.32
N SER A 97 -2.95 -25.09 15.93
CA SER A 97 -2.83 -24.91 17.39
C SER A 97 -1.99 -23.69 17.70
N ILE A 98 -2.54 -22.77 18.49
CA ILE A 98 -1.83 -21.63 19.05
C ILE A 98 -1.72 -21.84 20.55
N LYS A 99 -0.49 -21.73 21.07
CA LYS A 99 -0.22 -21.84 22.49
C LYS A 99 0.66 -20.68 22.95
N GLU A 100 0.06 -19.71 23.62
CA GLU A 100 0.78 -18.57 24.17
C GLU A 100 0.04 -18.00 25.40
N PRO A 101 0.74 -17.26 26.29
CA PRO A 101 0.08 -16.51 27.35
C PRO A 101 -0.76 -15.37 26.78
N PHE A 102 -1.82 -14.98 27.47
CA PHE A 102 -2.55 -13.78 27.12
C PHE A 102 -1.62 -12.56 27.12
N ASN A 103 -1.76 -11.73 26.10
CA ASN A 103 -1.10 -10.43 26.05
C ASN A 103 -1.75 -9.46 27.06
N LYS A 104 -1.09 -8.33 27.22
CA LYS A 104 -1.63 -7.23 28.01
C LYS A 104 -3.02 -6.84 27.50
N SER A 105 -3.99 -6.73 28.42
CA SER A 105 -5.32 -6.24 28.07
C SER A 105 -5.31 -4.76 27.73
N TYR A 106 -6.19 -4.35 26.84
CA TYR A 106 -6.41 -2.95 26.47
C TYR A 106 -7.91 -2.68 26.29
N LYS A 107 -8.30 -1.41 26.41
CA LYS A 107 -9.68 -0.99 26.15
C LYS A 107 -9.85 -0.62 24.69
N THR A 108 -10.90 -1.17 24.08
CA THR A 108 -11.33 -0.77 22.74
C THR A 108 -12.11 0.54 22.77
N TYR A 109 -12.38 1.10 21.59
CA TYR A 109 -13.25 2.27 21.46
C TYR A 109 -14.69 2.04 21.94
N LYS A 110 -15.14 0.79 22.00
CA LYS A 110 -16.44 0.40 22.58
C LYS A 110 -16.37 0.18 24.09
N ASN A 111 -15.24 0.51 24.73
CA ASN A 111 -14.95 0.29 26.14
C ASN A 111 -14.91 -1.21 26.53
N GLU A 112 -14.70 -2.08 25.58
CA GLU A 112 -14.51 -3.51 25.81
C GLU A 112 -13.06 -3.77 26.23
N ILE A 113 -12.85 -4.73 27.12
CA ILE A 113 -11.52 -5.13 27.58
C ILE A 113 -11.11 -6.37 26.80
N VAL A 114 -10.06 -6.26 25.98
CA VAL A 114 -9.62 -7.33 25.10
C VAL A 114 -8.13 -7.63 25.25
N SER A 115 -7.73 -8.83 24.89
CA SER A 115 -6.37 -9.22 24.60
C SER A 115 -6.31 -9.86 23.22
N GLU A 116 -5.23 -9.65 22.49
CA GLU A 116 -5.01 -10.21 21.16
C GLU A 116 -3.83 -11.16 21.19
N PHE A 117 -3.96 -12.33 20.56
CA PHE A 117 -2.86 -13.26 20.40
C PHE A 117 -1.85 -12.69 19.40
N LYS A 118 -0.57 -12.94 19.61
CA LYS A 118 0.50 -12.56 18.69
C LYS A 118 0.55 -13.47 17.47
N GLN A 119 0.21 -14.74 17.68
CA GLN A 119 0.14 -15.74 16.62
C GLN A 119 -1.21 -15.61 15.89
N THR A 120 -1.18 -15.87 14.59
CA THR A 120 -2.35 -15.92 13.72
C THR A 120 -2.70 -17.35 13.36
N ILE A 121 -3.91 -17.56 12.89
CA ILE A 121 -4.37 -18.84 12.34
C ILE A 121 -4.60 -18.68 10.85
N ASP A 122 -4.01 -19.58 10.05
CA ASP A 122 -4.11 -19.54 8.60
C ASP A 122 -5.05 -20.64 8.13
N PHE A 123 -6.10 -20.28 7.39
CA PHE A 123 -6.96 -21.25 6.72
C PHE A 123 -6.73 -21.21 5.22
N ASN A 124 -6.44 -22.38 4.65
CA ASN A 124 -6.25 -22.54 3.21
C ASN A 124 -7.55 -22.97 2.50
N GLU A 125 -8.54 -23.43 3.28
CA GLU A 125 -9.81 -23.95 2.75
C GLU A 125 -10.99 -23.39 3.56
N ILE A 126 -12.13 -23.24 2.90
CA ILE A 126 -13.40 -22.90 3.54
C ILE A 126 -14.10 -24.16 4.04
N GLY A 127 -14.82 -24.07 5.15
CA GLY A 127 -15.55 -25.21 5.70
C GLY A 127 -15.90 -25.08 7.16
N LYS A 128 -16.47 -26.16 7.69
CA LYS A 128 -16.81 -26.27 9.12
C LYS A 128 -15.66 -26.85 9.90
N GLU A 129 -15.24 -26.10 10.93
CA GLU A 129 -14.16 -26.49 11.82
C GLU A 129 -14.64 -26.56 13.27
N LYS A 130 -13.99 -27.40 14.07
CA LYS A 130 -14.16 -27.38 15.53
C LYS A 130 -13.09 -26.49 16.14
N LEU A 131 -13.51 -25.40 16.79
CA LEU A 131 -12.62 -24.59 17.61
C LEU A 131 -12.70 -25.06 19.06
N THR A 132 -11.56 -25.17 19.71
CA THR A 132 -11.45 -25.47 21.15
C THR A 132 -10.47 -24.51 21.79
N ILE A 133 -10.85 -23.88 22.89
CA ILE A 133 -9.95 -23.15 23.77
C ILE A 133 -9.79 -23.89 25.09
N ILE A 134 -8.56 -23.99 25.58
CA ILE A 134 -8.22 -24.57 26.89
C ILE A 134 -7.59 -23.43 27.69
N THR A 135 -8.30 -23.02 28.76
CA THR A 135 -7.84 -21.93 29.64
C THR A 135 -8.58 -21.95 30.97
N ASP A 136 -7.88 -21.55 32.02
CA ASP A 136 -8.48 -21.28 33.34
C ASP A 136 -8.93 -19.81 33.49
N ALA A 137 -8.62 -18.95 32.51
CA ALA A 137 -8.99 -17.56 32.52
C ALA A 137 -10.53 -17.35 32.40
N ASP A 138 -11.01 -16.31 33.06
CA ASP A 138 -12.41 -15.91 32.97
C ASP A 138 -12.62 -14.92 31.81
N PHE A 139 -13.08 -15.45 30.67
CA PHE A 139 -13.38 -14.70 29.47
C PHE A 139 -14.89 -14.70 29.16
N LYS A 140 -15.33 -13.74 28.33
CA LYS A 140 -16.71 -13.64 27.82
C LYS A 140 -16.88 -14.24 26.45
N GLN A 141 -16.00 -13.86 25.53
CA GLN A 141 -16.13 -14.12 24.10
C GLN A 141 -14.77 -14.29 23.46
N ILE A 142 -14.67 -15.16 22.49
CA ILE A 142 -13.53 -15.25 21.57
C ILE A 142 -13.98 -14.67 20.24
N ARG A 143 -13.09 -13.92 19.62
CA ARG A 143 -13.29 -13.30 18.30
C ARG A 143 -12.21 -13.79 17.37
N ILE A 144 -12.64 -14.42 16.29
CA ILE A 144 -11.77 -14.81 15.18
C ILE A 144 -11.96 -13.76 14.10
N ILE A 145 -10.93 -12.94 13.90
CA ILE A 145 -11.01 -11.72 13.08
C ILE A 145 -10.25 -11.92 11.79
N PRO A 146 -10.92 -11.89 10.63
CA PRO A 146 -10.24 -12.03 9.35
C PRO A 146 -9.24 -10.89 9.13
N ASN A 147 -8.00 -11.24 8.77
CA ASN A 147 -6.96 -10.28 8.47
C ASN A 147 -6.87 -10.03 6.97
N PHE A 148 -7.65 -9.09 6.48
CA PHE A 148 -7.73 -8.76 5.06
C PHE A 148 -6.43 -8.18 4.45
N ARG A 149 -5.44 -7.87 5.29
CA ARG A 149 -4.11 -7.46 4.82
C ARG A 149 -3.24 -8.65 4.42
N ASN A 150 -3.58 -9.86 4.89
CA ASN A 150 -2.87 -11.08 4.55
C ASN A 150 -3.86 -12.18 4.12
N PRO A 151 -4.64 -11.95 3.06
CA PRO A 151 -5.58 -12.95 2.57
C PRO A 151 -4.83 -14.14 1.97
N ILE A 152 -5.41 -15.33 2.13
CA ILE A 152 -4.95 -16.56 1.49
C ILE A 152 -5.77 -16.82 0.22
N GLY A 153 -6.93 -16.18 0.12
CA GLY A 153 -7.82 -16.28 -1.04
C GLY A 153 -8.86 -15.16 -1.07
N SER A 154 -9.65 -15.13 -2.11
CA SER A 154 -10.62 -14.07 -2.45
C SER A 154 -12.07 -14.45 -2.17
N GLY A 155 -12.31 -15.42 -1.28
CA GLY A 155 -13.65 -15.78 -0.79
C GLY A 155 -14.63 -16.21 -1.88
N LYS A 156 -15.91 -15.82 -1.74
CA LYS A 156 -17.01 -16.21 -2.64
C LYS A 156 -16.86 -15.70 -4.10
N HIS A 157 -16.06 -14.67 -4.32
CA HIS A 157 -15.82 -14.11 -5.66
C HIS A 157 -14.54 -14.63 -6.31
N HIS A 158 -13.88 -15.62 -5.71
CA HIS A 158 -12.57 -16.12 -6.16
C HIS A 158 -12.55 -16.55 -7.62
N GLU A 159 -13.52 -17.36 -8.04
CA GLU A 159 -13.55 -17.90 -9.41
C GLU A 159 -13.74 -16.79 -10.46
N GLU A 160 -14.63 -15.81 -10.18
CA GLU A 160 -14.86 -14.69 -11.08
C GLU A 160 -13.64 -13.77 -11.15
N TRP A 161 -13.03 -13.46 -10.00
CA TRP A 161 -11.78 -12.71 -9.94
C TRP A 161 -10.65 -13.43 -10.69
N LEU A 162 -10.48 -14.75 -10.45
CA LEU A 162 -9.42 -15.52 -11.08
C LEU A 162 -9.54 -15.54 -12.60
N ALA A 163 -10.77 -15.66 -13.12
CA ALA A 163 -11.03 -15.60 -14.56
C ALA A 163 -10.62 -14.24 -15.16
N MET A 164 -10.92 -13.13 -14.48
CA MET A 164 -10.50 -11.79 -14.88
C MET A 164 -8.98 -11.63 -14.77
N HIS A 165 -8.38 -12.05 -13.65
CA HIS A 165 -6.94 -11.97 -13.40
C HIS A 165 -6.12 -12.76 -14.41
N GLN A 166 -6.63 -13.91 -14.88
CA GLN A 166 -5.98 -14.75 -15.89
C GLN A 166 -6.25 -14.30 -17.34
N SER A 167 -7.00 -13.21 -17.56
CA SER A 167 -7.23 -12.68 -18.89
C SER A 167 -5.93 -12.31 -19.61
N PRO A 168 -5.88 -12.40 -20.95
CA PRO A 168 -4.69 -12.03 -21.72
C PRO A 168 -4.21 -10.61 -21.44
N GLU A 169 -5.13 -9.67 -21.23
CA GLU A 169 -4.84 -8.26 -20.93
C GLU A 169 -4.13 -8.11 -19.59
N LYS A 170 -4.63 -8.77 -18.56
CA LYS A 170 -4.00 -8.76 -17.22
C LYS A 170 -2.63 -9.43 -17.24
N GLN A 171 -2.49 -10.57 -17.93
CA GLN A 171 -1.22 -11.27 -18.04
C GLN A 171 -0.17 -10.45 -18.81
N ALA A 172 -0.57 -9.72 -19.85
CA ALA A 172 0.30 -8.79 -20.56
C ALA A 172 0.73 -7.61 -19.68
N ALA A 173 -0.20 -7.06 -18.88
CA ALA A 173 0.09 -5.99 -17.91
C ALA A 173 1.03 -6.48 -16.80
N LEU A 174 0.85 -7.69 -16.28
CA LEU A 174 1.74 -8.31 -15.29
C LEU A 174 3.14 -8.59 -15.84
N ALA A 175 3.25 -8.97 -17.12
CA ALA A 175 4.56 -9.12 -17.78
C ALA A 175 5.30 -7.78 -17.84
N TRP A 176 4.59 -6.68 -18.19
CA TRP A 176 5.15 -5.32 -18.11
C TRP A 176 5.59 -4.97 -16.68
N PHE A 177 4.74 -5.23 -15.67
CA PHE A 177 5.05 -4.94 -14.28
C PHE A 177 6.32 -5.65 -13.80
N LYS A 178 6.47 -6.93 -14.16
CA LYS A 178 7.67 -7.73 -13.86
C LYS A 178 8.96 -7.09 -14.37
N GLU A 179 8.93 -6.41 -15.52
CA GLU A 179 10.08 -5.79 -16.15
C GLU A 179 10.35 -4.37 -15.68
N ALA A 180 9.35 -3.69 -15.11
CA ALA A 180 9.43 -2.27 -14.76
C ALA A 180 10.42 -1.98 -13.63
N LYS A 181 10.55 -2.84 -12.65
CA LYS A 181 11.54 -2.87 -11.54
C LYS A 181 11.61 -1.64 -10.65
N PHE A 182 11.54 -0.42 -11.18
CA PHE A 182 11.76 0.80 -10.43
C PHE A 182 10.75 1.88 -10.82
N GLY A 183 9.99 2.36 -9.85
CA GLY A 183 8.99 3.41 -9.98
C GLY A 183 9.16 4.54 -9.00
N MET A 184 8.60 5.72 -9.33
CA MET A 184 8.47 6.85 -8.43
C MET A 184 7.09 6.83 -7.80
N PHE A 185 7.01 6.87 -6.47
CA PHE A 185 5.80 7.17 -5.74
C PHE A 185 5.77 8.66 -5.39
N ILE A 186 4.61 9.30 -5.43
CA ILE A 186 4.48 10.72 -5.10
C ILE A 186 3.32 10.89 -4.13
N HIS A 187 3.64 11.27 -2.89
CA HIS A 187 2.64 11.71 -1.93
C HIS A 187 2.58 13.23 -1.94
N TRP A 188 1.55 13.77 -2.58
CA TRP A 188 1.36 15.19 -2.76
C TRP A 188 -0.12 15.58 -2.63
N GLY A 189 -0.40 16.72 -2.00
CA GLY A 189 -1.74 17.19 -1.72
C GLY A 189 -1.73 18.40 -0.79
N LEU A 190 -2.86 18.76 -0.21
CA LEU A 190 -2.99 19.91 0.68
C LEU A 190 -2.05 19.84 1.90
N TYR A 191 -1.79 18.65 2.42
CA TYR A 191 -0.83 18.41 3.50
C TYR A 191 0.61 18.83 3.16
N SER A 192 0.97 18.82 1.88
CA SER A 192 2.30 19.26 1.43
C SER A 192 2.54 20.74 1.67
N GLN A 193 1.48 21.55 1.61
CA GLN A 193 1.55 23.00 1.89
C GLN A 193 1.81 23.26 3.37
N ALA A 194 1.24 22.46 4.26
CA ALA A 194 1.45 22.58 5.70
C ALA A 194 2.84 22.07 6.15
N GLY A 195 3.49 21.21 5.36
CA GLY A 195 4.84 20.73 5.63
C GLY A 195 5.01 20.03 6.98
N GLY A 196 3.98 19.31 7.46
CA GLY A 196 3.99 18.62 8.74
C GLY A 196 3.84 19.54 9.97
N ILE A 197 3.43 20.79 9.79
CA ILE A 197 3.24 21.79 10.87
C ILE A 197 1.82 22.31 10.83
N TRP A 198 1.14 22.31 11.98
CA TRP A 198 -0.19 22.88 12.14
C TRP A 198 -0.21 23.91 13.27
N LYS A 199 -0.61 25.15 12.95
CA LYS A 199 -0.65 26.28 13.93
C LYS A 199 0.63 26.38 14.78
N GLY A 200 1.80 26.20 14.14
CA GLY A 200 3.10 26.31 14.78
C GLY A 200 3.59 25.05 15.51
N THR A 201 2.75 23.99 15.60
CA THR A 201 3.14 22.73 16.23
C THR A 201 3.54 21.71 15.17
N LYS A 202 4.70 21.08 15.32
CA LYS A 202 5.17 19.97 14.48
C LYS A 202 4.34 18.72 14.74
N ILE A 203 4.06 17.92 13.70
CA ILE A 203 3.33 16.66 13.87
C ILE A 203 4.05 15.69 14.82
N ASN A 204 5.38 15.76 14.90
CA ASN A 204 6.18 14.98 15.83
C ASN A 204 5.83 15.28 17.31
N ASP A 205 5.43 16.51 17.60
CA ASP A 205 5.12 17.01 18.94
C ASP A 205 3.61 16.91 19.24
N SER A 206 2.80 16.40 18.29
CA SER A 206 1.37 16.19 18.50
C SER A 206 1.12 15.07 19.52
N ALA A 207 -0.04 15.09 20.16
CA ALA A 207 -0.48 14.01 21.07
C ALA A 207 -0.88 12.72 20.33
N TYR A 208 -0.90 12.73 18.99
CA TYR A 208 -1.27 11.56 18.19
C TYR A 208 -0.30 10.40 18.43
N PRO A 209 -0.79 9.20 18.83
CA PRO A 209 0.09 8.07 19.13
C PRO A 209 0.57 7.29 17.88
N GLY A 210 -0.07 7.51 16.74
CA GLY A 210 0.22 6.83 15.49
C GLY A 210 1.37 7.46 14.69
N PRO A 211 1.46 7.15 13.40
CA PRO A 211 2.52 7.62 12.51
C PRO A 211 2.64 9.13 12.45
N LYS A 212 3.86 9.66 12.65
CA LYS A 212 4.15 11.11 12.62
C LYS A 212 4.53 11.56 11.21
N VAL A 213 3.67 11.25 10.23
CA VAL A 213 3.86 11.50 8.80
C VAL A 213 2.98 12.66 8.33
N ALA A 214 3.49 13.48 7.43
CA ALA A 214 2.84 14.77 7.09
C ALA A 214 1.48 14.61 6.42
N GLU A 215 1.26 13.57 5.62
CA GLU A 215 -0.01 13.28 4.96
C GLU A 215 -1.14 12.89 5.93
N TRP A 216 -0.80 12.58 7.18
CA TRP A 216 -1.77 12.34 8.27
C TRP A 216 -2.03 13.58 9.12
N LEU A 217 -1.63 14.78 8.67
CA LEU A 217 -1.76 16.04 9.41
C LEU A 217 -3.19 16.28 9.90
N MET A 218 -4.18 16.16 9.00
CA MET A 218 -5.60 16.35 9.34
C MET A 218 -6.04 15.46 10.49
N HIS A 219 -5.64 14.19 10.44
CA HIS A 219 -5.97 13.18 11.44
C HIS A 219 -5.20 13.41 12.75
N ALA A 220 -3.91 13.66 12.69
CA ALA A 220 -3.05 13.82 13.86
C ALA A 220 -3.43 15.02 14.72
N PHE A 221 -3.89 16.10 14.13
CA PHE A 221 -4.32 17.30 14.82
C PHE A 221 -5.85 17.41 14.98
N ARG A 222 -6.61 16.39 14.52
CA ARG A 222 -8.09 16.41 14.54
C ARG A 222 -8.64 17.70 13.94
N ILE A 223 -8.14 18.08 12.75
CA ILE A 223 -8.52 19.32 12.09
C ILE A 223 -9.95 19.17 11.56
N PRO A 224 -10.89 20.07 11.90
CA PRO A 224 -12.22 20.06 11.33
C PRO A 224 -12.18 20.17 9.80
N ARG A 225 -13.11 19.51 9.10
CA ARG A 225 -13.14 19.43 7.63
C ARG A 225 -13.10 20.81 6.97
N GLU A 226 -13.94 21.73 7.43
CA GLU A 226 -13.99 23.09 6.86
C GLU A 226 -12.72 23.90 7.11
N GLU A 227 -12.06 23.67 8.25
CA GLU A 227 -10.78 24.32 8.54
C GLU A 227 -9.65 23.74 7.68
N TYR A 228 -9.65 22.44 7.42
CA TYR A 228 -8.66 21.82 6.54
C TYR A 228 -8.81 22.23 5.08
N LYS A 229 -10.06 22.41 4.61
CA LYS A 229 -10.37 22.91 3.26
C LYS A 229 -9.80 24.30 2.97
N GLU A 230 -9.54 25.13 4.00
CA GLU A 230 -8.90 26.44 3.82
C GLU A 230 -7.52 26.34 3.14
N LEU A 231 -6.82 25.21 3.31
CA LEU A 231 -5.55 24.95 2.61
C LEU A 231 -5.70 25.00 1.08
N ALA A 232 -6.83 24.55 0.56
CA ALA A 232 -7.09 24.55 -0.89
C ALA A 232 -7.09 25.97 -1.48
N LYS A 233 -7.55 26.97 -0.72
CA LYS A 233 -7.63 28.36 -1.19
C LYS A 233 -6.29 29.01 -1.54
N THR A 234 -5.21 28.43 -1.05
CA THR A 234 -3.83 28.91 -1.28
C THR A 234 -2.96 27.86 -1.98
N PHE A 235 -3.49 26.68 -2.28
CA PHE A 235 -2.75 25.63 -2.96
C PHE A 235 -2.62 25.98 -4.45
N ASN A 236 -1.45 26.49 -4.84
CA ASN A 236 -1.16 26.99 -6.18
C ASN A 236 0.25 26.59 -6.62
N PRO A 237 0.43 25.35 -7.10
CA PRO A 237 1.72 24.84 -7.53
C PRO A 237 2.36 25.66 -8.65
N ASP A 238 3.68 25.48 -8.79
CA ASP A 238 4.42 26.00 -9.94
C ASP A 238 3.96 25.29 -11.23
N LYS A 239 3.79 26.02 -12.32
CA LYS A 239 3.35 25.47 -13.60
C LYS A 239 4.33 24.47 -14.22
N SER A 240 5.58 24.46 -13.78
CA SER A 240 6.61 23.52 -14.24
C SER A 240 6.72 22.24 -13.40
N PHE A 241 5.90 22.08 -12.35
CA PHE A 241 6.02 20.96 -11.41
C PHE A 241 6.00 19.59 -12.13
N ALA A 242 5.08 19.42 -13.08
CA ALA A 242 4.87 18.17 -13.79
C ALA A 242 6.09 17.76 -14.61
N GLN A 243 6.64 18.69 -15.41
CA GLN A 243 7.84 18.47 -16.22
C GLN A 243 9.07 18.20 -15.35
N ASN A 244 9.22 18.95 -14.24
CA ASN A 244 10.35 18.78 -13.32
C ASN A 244 10.34 17.40 -12.66
N ILE A 245 9.17 16.93 -12.22
CA ILE A 245 9.00 15.61 -11.60
C ILE A 245 9.21 14.49 -12.62
N ALA A 246 8.59 14.57 -13.82
CA ALA A 246 8.75 13.57 -14.86
C ALA A 246 10.22 13.46 -15.30
N LYS A 247 10.90 14.59 -15.48
CA LYS A 247 12.32 14.60 -15.80
C LYS A 247 13.16 13.96 -14.69
N LEU A 248 12.88 14.27 -13.41
CA LEU A 248 13.59 13.67 -12.29
C LEU A 248 13.40 12.14 -12.25
N ALA A 249 12.19 11.64 -12.48
CA ALA A 249 11.92 10.21 -12.55
C ALA A 249 12.70 9.54 -13.69
N LYS A 250 12.76 10.18 -14.86
CA LYS A 250 13.57 9.72 -16.00
C LYS A 250 15.07 9.72 -15.66
N ASP A 251 15.57 10.80 -15.09
CA ASP A 251 16.99 10.94 -14.70
C ASP A 251 17.37 9.90 -13.63
N ALA A 252 16.43 9.51 -12.76
CA ALA A 252 16.60 8.44 -11.77
C ALA A 252 16.60 7.02 -12.37
N GLY A 253 16.29 6.88 -13.67
CA GLY A 253 16.18 5.58 -14.34
C GLY A 253 14.84 4.88 -14.12
N MET A 254 13.86 5.51 -13.50
CA MET A 254 12.54 4.92 -13.23
C MET A 254 11.77 4.63 -14.53
N LYS A 255 10.85 3.68 -14.47
CA LYS A 255 10.03 3.24 -15.61
C LYS A 255 8.59 3.69 -15.53
N TYR A 256 8.09 3.94 -14.32
CA TYR A 256 6.72 4.38 -14.07
C TYR A 256 6.66 5.35 -12.89
N VAL A 257 5.56 6.10 -12.85
CA VAL A 257 5.25 7.06 -11.78
C VAL A 257 3.87 6.74 -11.24
N VAL A 258 3.70 6.76 -9.92
CA VAL A 258 2.41 6.64 -9.22
C VAL A 258 2.22 7.85 -8.33
N ILE A 259 1.11 8.57 -8.45
CA ILE A 259 0.82 9.76 -7.64
C ILE A 259 -0.49 9.63 -6.88
N THR A 260 -0.55 10.19 -5.68
CA THR A 260 -1.80 10.32 -4.93
C THR A 260 -2.82 11.16 -5.71
N SER A 261 -3.76 10.51 -6.42
CA SER A 261 -4.88 11.22 -7.07
C SER A 261 -5.89 11.72 -6.05
N LYS A 262 -6.10 10.96 -4.96
CA LYS A 262 -6.85 11.32 -3.76
C LYS A 262 -6.29 10.55 -2.57
N HIS A 263 -5.81 11.25 -1.54
CA HIS A 263 -5.37 10.66 -0.27
C HIS A 263 -6.54 10.60 0.74
N HIS A 264 -6.27 10.18 1.98
CA HIS A 264 -7.27 10.02 3.03
C HIS A 264 -8.01 11.31 3.40
N ASP A 265 -7.43 12.49 3.13
CA ASP A 265 -8.06 13.80 3.36
C ASP A 265 -9.21 14.12 2.40
N GLY A 266 -9.40 13.28 1.39
CA GLY A 266 -10.51 13.36 0.46
C GLY A 266 -10.35 14.39 -0.66
N PHE A 267 -9.23 15.12 -0.72
CA PHE A 267 -8.94 16.10 -1.77
C PHE A 267 -8.47 15.42 -3.06
N ALA A 268 -9.15 15.71 -4.19
CA ALA A 268 -8.79 15.16 -5.49
C ALA A 268 -7.82 16.10 -6.23
N LEU A 269 -6.68 15.57 -6.73
CA LEU A 269 -5.71 16.31 -7.53
C LEU A 269 -6.07 16.41 -9.02
N PHE A 270 -7.27 15.95 -9.41
CA PHE A 270 -7.80 15.96 -10.78
C PHE A 270 -9.16 16.65 -10.83
N ASP A 271 -9.63 17.02 -12.03
CA ASP A 271 -10.95 17.61 -12.28
C ASP A 271 -12.04 16.55 -12.12
N SER A 272 -12.55 16.37 -10.89
CA SER A 272 -13.57 15.38 -10.55
C SER A 272 -14.98 15.91 -10.87
N LYS A 273 -15.80 15.08 -11.49
CA LYS A 273 -17.23 15.40 -11.70
C LYS A 273 -18.11 14.93 -10.53
N SER A 274 -17.51 14.22 -9.59
CA SER A 274 -18.18 13.64 -8.43
C SER A 274 -18.00 14.44 -7.14
N SER A 275 -17.15 15.50 -7.16
CA SER A 275 -16.83 16.30 -5.97
C SER A 275 -16.21 17.63 -6.36
N ASP A 276 -16.68 18.74 -5.78
CA ASP A 276 -16.08 20.06 -5.94
C ASP A 276 -14.84 20.27 -5.02
N TYR A 277 -14.53 19.28 -4.20
CA TYR A 277 -13.33 19.30 -3.36
C TYR A 277 -12.14 18.74 -4.12
N ASP A 278 -11.75 19.47 -5.15
CA ASP A 278 -10.71 19.09 -6.09
C ASP A 278 -9.80 20.24 -6.51
N MET A 279 -8.80 19.90 -7.32
CA MET A 279 -7.75 20.81 -7.77
C MET A 279 -8.27 21.96 -8.63
N VAL A 280 -9.30 21.71 -9.44
CA VAL A 280 -9.85 22.70 -10.38
C VAL A 280 -10.86 23.62 -9.69
N ASP A 281 -11.75 23.05 -8.89
CA ASP A 281 -12.85 23.82 -8.29
C ASP A 281 -12.44 24.54 -7.01
N ALA A 282 -11.67 23.89 -6.14
CA ALA A 282 -11.34 24.40 -4.82
C ALA A 282 -10.06 25.25 -4.75
N THR A 283 -9.18 25.23 -5.78
CA THR A 283 -7.88 25.91 -5.71
C THR A 283 -7.74 27.05 -6.71
N PRO A 284 -6.80 28.01 -6.48
CA PRO A 284 -6.48 29.04 -7.49
C PRO A 284 -5.71 28.48 -8.69
N TYR A 285 -5.20 27.26 -8.65
CA TYR A 285 -4.47 26.61 -9.75
C TYR A 285 -5.30 26.41 -11.00
N LYS A 286 -6.59 26.05 -10.85
CA LYS A 286 -7.59 25.93 -11.90
C LYS A 286 -7.20 25.00 -13.07
N ALA A 287 -6.41 23.96 -12.80
CA ALA A 287 -6.02 22.98 -13.79
C ALA A 287 -5.91 21.58 -13.15
N ASP A 288 -5.99 20.55 -13.98
CA ASP A 288 -5.92 19.14 -13.56
C ASP A 288 -4.45 18.70 -13.43
N ALA A 289 -3.97 18.62 -12.19
CA ALA A 289 -2.58 18.29 -11.89
C ALA A 289 -2.23 16.83 -12.26
N ILE A 290 -3.19 15.90 -12.16
CA ILE A 290 -2.97 14.50 -12.55
C ILE A 290 -2.78 14.39 -14.06
N LYS A 291 -3.62 15.08 -14.83
CA LYS A 291 -3.51 15.10 -16.29
C LYS A 291 -2.20 15.74 -16.76
N GLU A 292 -1.80 16.87 -16.16
CA GLU A 292 -0.54 17.53 -16.50
C GLU A 292 0.66 16.62 -16.23
N LEU A 293 0.72 15.94 -15.08
CA LEU A 293 1.81 15.02 -14.76
C LEU A 293 1.78 13.77 -15.66
N TYR A 294 0.61 13.24 -15.96
CA TYR A 294 0.46 12.12 -16.89
C TYR A 294 1.04 12.45 -18.28
N GLU A 295 0.68 13.60 -18.84
CA GLU A 295 1.18 14.05 -20.14
C GLU A 295 2.70 14.26 -20.11
N ALA A 296 3.23 14.85 -19.03
CA ALA A 296 4.67 15.02 -18.84
C ALA A 296 5.40 13.66 -18.74
N CYS A 297 4.87 12.70 -17.98
CA CYS A 297 5.43 11.35 -17.89
C CYS A 297 5.47 10.64 -19.24
N LEU A 298 4.39 10.70 -20.01
CA LEU A 298 4.35 10.10 -21.36
C LEU A 298 5.37 10.74 -22.31
N SER A 299 5.59 12.07 -22.22
CA SER A 299 6.58 12.76 -23.03
C SER A 299 8.02 12.32 -22.73
N GLU A 300 8.29 11.92 -21.49
CA GLU A 300 9.58 11.37 -21.06
C GLU A 300 9.70 9.85 -21.28
N GLY A 301 8.65 9.20 -21.83
CA GLY A 301 8.59 7.76 -22.04
C GLY A 301 8.45 6.96 -20.77
N LEU A 302 7.78 7.53 -19.76
CA LEU A 302 7.44 6.88 -18.50
C LEU A 302 6.00 6.38 -18.55
N ASP A 303 5.76 5.22 -17.97
CA ASP A 303 4.41 4.72 -17.71
C ASP A 303 3.82 5.41 -16.47
N PHE A 304 2.48 5.39 -16.31
CA PHE A 304 1.78 6.15 -15.29
C PHE A 304 0.76 5.32 -14.54
N GLY A 305 0.70 5.52 -13.23
CA GLY A 305 -0.29 4.98 -12.32
C GLY A 305 -0.80 6.04 -11.36
N VAL A 306 -1.89 5.75 -10.68
CA VAL A 306 -2.44 6.60 -9.62
C VAL A 306 -2.62 5.81 -8.34
N TYR A 307 -2.37 6.47 -7.22
CA TYR A 307 -2.81 6.01 -5.90
C TYR A 307 -4.21 6.57 -5.63
N TYR A 308 -5.07 5.78 -5.01
CA TYR A 308 -6.39 6.19 -4.60
C TYR A 308 -6.77 5.58 -3.24
N SER A 309 -7.00 6.43 -2.25
CA SER A 309 -7.54 6.01 -0.96
C SER A 309 -9.05 5.74 -1.09
N HIS A 310 -9.43 4.46 -1.23
CA HIS A 310 -10.82 4.08 -1.43
C HIS A 310 -11.55 3.82 -0.10
N GLY A 311 -10.88 3.21 0.87
CA GLY A 311 -11.47 2.88 2.16
C GLY A 311 -11.51 4.06 3.15
N ASN A 312 -10.62 5.02 2.99
CA ASN A 312 -10.55 6.23 3.81
C ASN A 312 -10.85 7.48 3.00
N ASP A 313 -11.74 8.30 3.52
CA ASP A 313 -11.96 9.68 3.08
C ASP A 313 -12.43 10.48 4.30
N TRP A 314 -11.53 11.28 4.87
CA TRP A 314 -11.83 12.04 6.09
C TRP A 314 -12.76 13.23 5.85
N ASN A 315 -13.02 13.56 4.61
CA ASN A 315 -13.98 14.61 4.24
C ASN A 315 -15.40 14.07 4.06
N ASP A 316 -15.57 13.00 3.27
CA ASP A 316 -16.89 12.49 2.87
C ASP A 316 -17.16 11.04 3.31
N GLY A 317 -16.13 10.25 3.56
CA GLY A 317 -16.21 8.82 3.82
C GLY A 317 -16.40 8.43 5.28
N THR A 318 -16.75 9.35 6.14
CA THR A 318 -17.01 9.08 7.55
C THR A 318 -18.47 8.69 7.75
N ASP A 319 -18.71 7.83 8.73
CA ASP A 319 -20.05 7.38 9.04
C ASP A 319 -20.73 8.37 9.99
N GLY A 320 -21.81 9.02 9.57
CA GLY A 320 -22.60 9.95 10.35
C GLY A 320 -23.13 9.38 11.68
N ASN A 321 -23.21 8.06 11.80
CA ASN A 321 -23.62 7.37 13.03
C ASN A 321 -22.54 7.36 14.13
N TYR A 322 -21.31 7.73 13.81
CA TYR A 322 -20.19 7.73 14.78
C TYR A 322 -20.10 8.96 15.70
N ALA A 323 -21.04 9.89 15.65
CA ALA A 323 -21.04 11.07 16.55
C ALA A 323 -20.98 10.67 18.05
N ASN A 324 -21.60 9.55 18.44
CA ASN A 324 -21.52 9.02 19.79
C ASN A 324 -20.15 8.40 20.13
N VAL A 325 -19.47 7.84 19.15
CA VAL A 325 -18.15 7.21 19.30
C VAL A 325 -17.08 8.27 19.57
N LYS A 326 -17.23 9.49 19.03
CA LYS A 326 -16.35 10.62 19.34
C LYS A 326 -16.32 10.90 20.85
N LYS A 327 -17.49 10.95 21.52
CA LYS A 327 -17.56 11.19 22.97
C LYS A 327 -16.88 10.09 23.76
N ILE A 328 -17.03 8.84 23.33
CA ILE A 328 -16.39 7.68 23.96
C ILE A 328 -14.88 7.76 23.78
N ASN A 329 -14.40 8.03 22.59
CA ASN A 329 -12.96 8.17 22.33
C ASN A 329 -12.34 9.30 23.13
N ASP A 330 -13.01 10.47 23.20
CA ASP A 330 -12.52 11.61 23.97
C ASP A 330 -12.47 11.29 25.47
N SER A 331 -13.46 10.55 26.00
CA SER A 331 -13.50 10.16 27.41
C SER A 331 -12.42 9.13 27.79
N LEU A 332 -12.01 8.27 26.84
CA LEU A 332 -11.01 7.23 27.04
C LEU A 332 -9.58 7.68 26.69
N GLY A 333 -9.40 8.93 26.21
CA GLY A 333 -8.13 9.39 25.67
C GLY A 333 -7.69 8.67 24.40
N ILE A 334 -8.59 7.94 23.73
CA ILE A 334 -8.33 7.29 22.45
C ILE A 334 -8.36 8.36 21.37
N PHE A 335 -7.21 8.63 20.79
CA PHE A 335 -7.04 9.73 19.86
C PHE A 335 -7.74 9.49 18.52
N THR A 336 -7.84 8.23 18.11
CA THR A 336 -8.42 7.84 16.82
C THR A 336 -9.14 6.52 16.95
N HIS A 337 -10.16 6.32 16.10
CA HIS A 337 -10.67 4.97 15.89
C HIS A 337 -9.56 4.10 15.27
N PRO A 338 -9.42 2.82 15.66
CA PRO A 338 -8.46 1.90 15.03
C PRO A 338 -8.60 1.82 13.52
N SER A 339 -9.77 2.16 12.99
CA SER A 339 -10.08 2.22 11.57
C SER A 339 -9.56 3.47 10.84
N GLY A 340 -8.90 4.43 11.50
CA GLY A 340 -8.44 5.66 10.85
C GLY A 340 -9.54 6.62 10.39
N LYS A 341 -10.82 6.36 10.70
CA LYS A 341 -11.95 7.21 10.32
C LYS A 341 -11.92 8.56 11.02
N ASN A 342 -12.49 9.58 10.38
CA ASN A 342 -12.70 10.87 11.01
C ASN A 342 -13.82 10.80 12.03
N LEU A 343 -13.47 10.71 13.31
CA LEU A 343 -14.42 10.70 14.42
C LEU A 343 -14.48 12.04 15.17
N TRP A 344 -13.65 13.02 14.81
CA TRP A 344 -13.61 14.34 15.46
C TRP A 344 -14.53 15.35 14.75
N ASP A 345 -14.80 15.15 13.47
CA ASP A 345 -15.73 15.96 12.64
C ASP A 345 -16.31 15.05 11.54
N PRO A 346 -17.17 14.08 11.89
CA PRO A 346 -17.70 13.12 10.94
C PRO A 346 -18.59 13.79 9.90
N SER A 347 -18.52 13.31 8.66
CA SER A 347 -19.40 13.76 7.59
C SER A 347 -20.85 13.32 7.84
N PRO A 348 -21.84 13.98 7.21
CA PRO A 348 -23.23 13.53 7.30
C PRO A 348 -23.49 12.25 6.47
N ASN A 349 -22.60 11.91 5.55
CA ASN A 349 -22.73 10.74 4.70
C ASN A 349 -22.28 9.47 5.43
N THR A 350 -22.92 8.36 5.13
CA THR A 350 -22.42 7.04 5.48
C THR A 350 -21.25 6.68 4.57
N HIS A 351 -20.46 5.69 4.97
CA HIS A 351 -19.38 5.20 4.11
C HIS A 351 -19.91 4.59 2.80
N ALA A 352 -21.04 3.90 2.84
CA ALA A 352 -21.67 3.35 1.65
C ALA A 352 -22.11 4.46 0.67
N GLU A 353 -22.72 5.55 1.17
CA GLU A 353 -23.04 6.71 0.35
C GLU A 353 -21.79 7.35 -0.27
N TYR A 354 -20.71 7.48 0.50
CA TYR A 354 -19.43 7.96 -0.03
C TYR A 354 -18.91 7.08 -1.18
N LEU A 355 -18.94 5.76 -1.04
CA LEU A 355 -18.49 4.86 -2.11
C LEU A 355 -19.29 5.06 -3.39
N GLU A 356 -20.64 5.17 -3.29
CA GLU A 356 -21.52 5.35 -4.44
C GLU A 356 -21.42 6.73 -5.08
N MET A 357 -21.30 7.78 -4.27
CA MET A 357 -21.36 9.16 -4.77
C MET A 357 -20.01 9.68 -5.24
N LYS A 358 -18.91 9.16 -4.69
CA LYS A 358 -17.57 9.69 -4.92
C LYS A 358 -16.57 8.62 -5.36
N ALA A 359 -16.34 7.55 -4.58
CA ALA A 359 -15.22 6.67 -4.80
C ALA A 359 -15.32 5.86 -6.10
N TYR A 360 -16.44 5.16 -6.35
CA TYR A 360 -16.62 4.42 -7.62
C TYR A 360 -16.65 5.35 -8.84
N PRO A 361 -17.38 6.49 -8.82
CA PRO A 361 -17.33 7.45 -9.93
C PRO A 361 -15.92 7.97 -10.20
N GLN A 362 -15.15 8.37 -9.17
CA GLN A 362 -13.80 8.90 -9.34
C GLN A 362 -12.83 7.88 -9.93
N ILE A 363 -12.91 6.59 -9.55
CA ILE A 363 -12.11 5.53 -10.19
C ILE A 363 -12.41 5.44 -11.69
N LYS A 364 -13.68 5.49 -12.07
CA LYS A 364 -14.09 5.47 -13.49
C LYS A 364 -13.65 6.73 -14.23
N GLU A 365 -13.74 7.90 -13.58
CA GLU A 365 -13.25 9.17 -14.12
C GLU A 365 -11.75 9.10 -14.41
N LEU A 366 -10.93 8.63 -13.45
CA LEU A 366 -9.47 8.50 -13.61
C LEU A 366 -9.09 7.55 -14.75
N ILE A 367 -9.74 6.40 -14.88
CA ILE A 367 -9.44 5.45 -15.97
C ILE A 367 -9.78 6.06 -17.33
N ASN A 368 -10.89 6.79 -17.44
CA ASN A 368 -11.29 7.46 -18.68
C ASN A 368 -10.42 8.68 -19.00
N LEU A 369 -9.97 9.43 -17.98
CA LEU A 369 -9.08 10.58 -18.12
C LEU A 369 -7.68 10.17 -18.61
N LEU A 370 -7.22 8.97 -18.26
CA LEU A 370 -5.84 8.50 -18.44
C LEU A 370 -5.80 7.23 -19.33
N PRO A 371 -5.95 7.35 -20.66
CA PRO A 371 -6.10 6.17 -21.55
C PRO A 371 -4.95 5.16 -21.51
N LYS A 372 -3.75 5.57 -21.09
CA LYS A 372 -2.58 4.69 -20.92
C LYS A 372 -2.25 4.44 -19.44
N LEU A 373 -3.23 4.54 -18.55
CA LEU A 373 -3.08 4.20 -17.14
C LEU A 373 -2.62 2.73 -17.02
N ARG A 374 -1.58 2.47 -16.23
CA ARG A 374 -1.02 1.13 -16.04
C ARG A 374 -1.49 0.46 -14.78
N LEU A 375 -1.68 1.24 -13.70
CA LEU A 375 -2.10 0.68 -12.44
C LEU A 375 -2.86 1.70 -11.57
N ILE A 376 -3.72 1.17 -10.70
CA ILE A 376 -4.32 1.90 -9.59
C ILE A 376 -3.80 1.27 -8.30
N TRP A 377 -3.12 2.07 -7.51
CA TRP A 377 -2.61 1.73 -6.20
C TRP A 377 -3.66 2.11 -5.14
N PHE A 378 -4.48 1.16 -4.73
CA PHE A 378 -5.50 1.35 -3.69
C PHE A 378 -4.88 1.38 -2.30
N ASP A 379 -5.54 2.07 -1.36
CA ASP A 379 -5.15 2.11 0.05
C ASP A 379 -6.36 2.26 0.97
N GLY A 380 -6.22 1.79 2.23
CA GLY A 380 -7.31 1.82 3.20
C GLY A 380 -8.20 0.59 3.18
N GLU A 381 -7.72 -0.55 2.70
CA GLU A 381 -8.42 -1.82 2.56
C GLU A 381 -9.10 -2.33 3.83
N GLY A 382 -8.60 -1.92 5.00
CA GLY A 382 -9.14 -2.30 6.29
C GLY A 382 -10.58 -1.82 6.57
N PHE A 383 -11.19 -1.05 5.66
CA PHE A 383 -12.53 -0.44 5.84
C PHE A 383 -13.52 -0.85 4.74
N ILE A 384 -13.13 -1.77 3.89
CA ILE A 384 -13.86 -2.21 2.71
C ILE A 384 -14.33 -3.65 2.92
N THR A 385 -15.59 -3.96 2.64
CA THR A 385 -16.12 -5.33 2.65
C THR A 385 -15.64 -6.12 1.44
N GLU A 386 -15.79 -7.45 1.48
CA GLU A 386 -15.50 -8.33 0.34
C GLU A 386 -16.21 -7.87 -0.93
N GLU A 387 -17.51 -7.62 -0.84
CA GLU A 387 -18.34 -7.18 -1.95
C GLU A 387 -17.88 -5.84 -2.53
N GLN A 388 -17.52 -4.89 -1.66
CA GLN A 388 -17.03 -3.57 -2.06
C GLN A 388 -15.64 -3.67 -2.71
N SER A 389 -14.74 -4.50 -2.17
CA SER A 389 -13.40 -4.74 -2.74
C SER A 389 -13.50 -5.38 -4.12
N PHE A 390 -14.31 -6.44 -4.24
CA PHE A 390 -14.54 -7.11 -5.51
C PHE A 390 -15.16 -6.15 -6.54
N ARG A 391 -16.10 -5.30 -6.13
CA ARG A 391 -16.71 -4.29 -6.99
C ARG A 391 -15.69 -3.26 -7.50
N PHE A 392 -14.72 -2.83 -6.67
CA PHE A 392 -13.62 -1.99 -7.15
C PHE A 392 -12.77 -2.70 -8.19
N TYR A 393 -12.36 -3.93 -7.93
CA TYR A 393 -11.58 -4.71 -8.89
C TYR A 393 -12.33 -4.89 -10.22
N LYS A 394 -13.59 -5.32 -10.14
CA LYS A 394 -14.45 -5.51 -11.30
C LYS A 394 -14.68 -4.21 -12.08
N LEU A 395 -14.92 -3.09 -11.40
CA LEU A 395 -15.06 -1.78 -12.03
C LEU A 395 -13.82 -1.40 -12.84
N VAL A 396 -12.62 -1.62 -12.29
CA VAL A 396 -11.36 -1.37 -13.01
C VAL A 396 -11.25 -2.28 -14.22
N TYR A 397 -11.50 -3.58 -14.06
CA TYR A 397 -11.44 -4.56 -15.14
C TYR A 397 -12.42 -4.24 -16.27
N ASP A 398 -13.69 -3.99 -15.95
CA ASP A 398 -14.74 -3.69 -16.94
C ASP A 398 -14.48 -2.36 -17.68
N THR A 399 -13.80 -1.40 -17.04
CA THR A 399 -13.49 -0.10 -17.66
C THR A 399 -12.22 -0.20 -18.53
N ASN A 400 -11.16 -0.83 -18.04
CA ASN A 400 -9.92 -1.08 -18.78
C ASN A 400 -9.16 -2.28 -18.18
N PRO A 401 -9.23 -3.47 -18.78
CA PRO A 401 -8.60 -4.69 -18.26
C PRO A 401 -7.06 -4.65 -18.25
N ASN A 402 -6.43 -3.68 -18.92
CA ASN A 402 -4.98 -3.52 -18.88
C ASN A 402 -4.46 -2.79 -17.62
N VAL A 403 -5.36 -2.25 -16.79
CA VAL A 403 -4.98 -1.54 -15.56
C VAL A 403 -4.81 -2.54 -14.42
N LEU A 404 -3.61 -2.60 -13.83
CA LEU A 404 -3.33 -3.44 -12.67
C LEU A 404 -3.84 -2.82 -11.39
N VAL A 405 -4.16 -3.68 -10.43
CA VAL A 405 -4.66 -3.33 -9.11
C VAL A 405 -3.75 -3.99 -8.06
N ASN A 406 -3.27 -3.21 -7.07
CA ASN A 406 -2.51 -3.77 -5.96
C ASN A 406 -3.41 -4.52 -4.97
N LYS A 407 -2.82 -5.38 -4.12
CA LYS A 407 -3.59 -6.15 -3.15
C LYS A 407 -4.34 -5.30 -2.12
N ARG A 408 -3.96 -4.02 -1.92
CA ARG A 408 -4.68 -3.13 -1.01
C ARG A 408 -6.06 -2.70 -1.51
N VAL A 409 -6.53 -3.19 -2.64
CA VAL A 409 -7.96 -3.14 -2.97
C VAL A 409 -8.79 -3.91 -1.94
N GLY A 410 -8.17 -4.84 -1.22
CA GLY A 410 -8.72 -5.65 -0.15
C GLY A 410 -9.11 -7.06 -0.59
N TRP A 411 -9.25 -7.97 0.39
CA TRP A 411 -9.78 -9.33 0.21
C TRP A 411 -9.08 -10.20 -0.84
N ASP A 412 -7.80 -9.94 -1.10
CA ASP A 412 -6.98 -10.66 -2.09
C ASP A 412 -7.42 -10.54 -3.56
N PHE A 413 -8.18 -9.52 -3.89
CA PHE A 413 -8.57 -9.24 -5.27
C PHE A 413 -7.51 -8.48 -6.08
N GLY A 414 -6.29 -8.31 -5.55
CA GLY A 414 -5.20 -7.63 -6.25
C GLY A 414 -4.57 -8.47 -7.36
N ASP A 415 -3.98 -7.80 -8.34
CA ASP A 415 -3.19 -8.43 -9.40
C ASP A 415 -1.76 -8.71 -8.95
N TYR A 416 -1.25 -7.93 -8.00
CA TYR A 416 0.10 -8.07 -7.44
C TYR A 416 0.14 -7.73 -5.95
N LEU A 417 1.12 -8.34 -5.26
CA LEU A 417 1.34 -8.17 -3.83
C LEU A 417 2.04 -6.83 -3.54
N ASP A 418 1.48 -6.03 -2.67
CA ASP A 418 2.22 -5.00 -1.94
C ASP A 418 2.82 -5.64 -0.68
N ALA A 419 4.14 -5.65 -0.58
CA ALA A 419 4.84 -6.28 0.54
C ALA A 419 4.73 -5.49 1.85
N GLY A 420 4.35 -4.22 1.76
CA GLY A 420 4.19 -3.29 2.89
C GLY A 420 5.17 -2.13 2.86
N ASP A 421 4.90 -1.16 3.71
CA ASP A 421 5.62 0.12 3.79
C ASP A 421 7.06 -0.06 4.27
N ASN A 422 8.05 0.29 3.44
CA ASN A 422 9.47 0.10 3.72
C ASN A 422 9.85 -1.36 4.10
N LYS A 423 9.02 -2.33 3.78
CA LYS A 423 9.25 -3.74 4.09
C LYS A 423 10.11 -4.41 3.01
N ILE A 424 11.05 -5.24 3.42
CA ILE A 424 11.77 -6.15 2.54
C ILE A 424 11.44 -7.58 3.01
N PRO A 425 10.58 -8.31 2.28
CA PRO A 425 10.22 -9.69 2.60
C PRO A 425 11.36 -10.66 2.31
N SER A 426 11.22 -11.92 2.79
CA SER A 426 12.12 -12.99 2.39
C SER A 426 11.93 -13.38 0.92
N ALA A 427 12.95 -14.00 0.35
CA ALA A 427 12.88 -14.51 -1.01
C ALA A 427 11.80 -15.60 -1.16
N ASP A 428 11.58 -16.40 -0.11
CA ASP A 428 10.59 -17.49 -0.10
C ASP A 428 9.16 -16.95 -0.03
N GLU A 429 8.89 -15.92 0.79
CA GLU A 429 7.57 -15.27 0.85
C GLU A 429 7.09 -14.72 -0.50
N THR A 430 8.04 -14.36 -1.38
CA THR A 430 7.76 -13.73 -2.68
C THR A 430 8.02 -14.64 -3.87
N LEU A 431 8.28 -15.94 -3.63
CA LEU A 431 8.47 -16.91 -4.69
C LEU A 431 7.21 -16.98 -5.58
N ASP A 432 7.43 -16.91 -6.88
CA ASP A 432 6.38 -16.99 -7.91
C ASP A 432 5.27 -15.93 -7.83
N LYS A 433 5.51 -14.83 -7.10
CA LYS A 433 4.59 -13.69 -7.00
C LYS A 433 5.06 -12.49 -7.81
N TYR A 434 4.11 -11.74 -8.37
CA TYR A 434 4.32 -10.36 -8.76
C TYR A 434 4.20 -9.50 -7.50
N TRP A 435 5.19 -8.71 -7.18
CA TRP A 435 5.19 -7.94 -5.95
C TRP A 435 5.98 -6.64 -6.03
N GLU A 436 5.64 -5.74 -5.13
CA GLU A 436 6.24 -4.42 -5.00
C GLU A 436 6.46 -4.08 -3.53
N THR A 437 7.50 -3.33 -3.25
CA THR A 437 7.68 -2.63 -1.97
C THR A 437 7.65 -1.14 -2.24
N CYS A 438 6.80 -0.41 -1.53
CA CYS A 438 6.89 1.03 -1.47
C CYS A 438 7.80 1.48 -0.32
N GLY A 439 8.58 2.52 -0.54
CA GLY A 439 9.52 3.03 0.47
C GLY A 439 9.70 4.53 0.40
N THR A 440 10.07 5.14 1.54
CA THR A 440 10.29 6.58 1.66
C THR A 440 11.77 6.96 1.50
N THR A 441 12.03 8.19 1.09
CA THR A 441 13.40 8.75 1.07
C THR A 441 13.82 9.31 2.43
N ASN A 442 12.84 9.61 3.32
CA ASN A 442 13.03 10.10 4.70
C ASN A 442 11.98 9.48 5.64
N ASN A 443 11.54 10.17 6.70
CA ASN A 443 10.59 9.66 7.70
C ASN A 443 9.11 10.01 7.40
N SER A 444 8.78 10.42 6.18
CA SER A 444 7.42 10.81 5.81
C SER A 444 7.13 10.48 4.35
N TRP A 445 5.86 10.19 4.02
CA TRP A 445 5.43 10.06 2.64
C TRP A 445 5.22 11.44 2.04
N GLY A 446 4.36 12.26 2.65
CA GLY A 446 4.18 13.66 2.29
C GLY A 446 5.34 14.55 2.77
N TYR A 447 5.43 15.74 2.18
CA TYR A 447 6.44 16.73 2.51
C TYR A 447 6.42 17.13 3.98
N LYS A 448 7.59 17.08 4.63
CA LYS A 448 7.80 17.44 6.01
C LYS A 448 8.98 18.39 6.10
N SER A 449 8.70 19.66 6.27
CA SER A 449 9.65 20.76 6.05
C SER A 449 10.87 20.77 6.98
N TYR A 450 10.83 20.01 8.06
CA TYR A 450 11.88 19.92 9.07
C TYR A 450 12.47 18.51 9.21
N ASP A 451 12.17 17.59 8.27
CA ASP A 451 12.70 16.23 8.28
C ASP A 451 13.97 16.16 7.42
N ASP A 452 15.12 16.21 8.07
CA ASP A 452 16.43 16.14 7.44
C ASP A 452 17.08 14.76 7.51
N ASP A 453 16.37 13.74 8.02
CA ASP A 453 16.87 12.37 8.13
C ASP A 453 16.68 11.59 6.82
N TRP A 454 17.45 11.96 5.82
CA TRP A 454 17.41 11.35 4.49
C TRP A 454 18.19 10.05 4.43
N LYS A 455 17.61 9.04 3.77
CA LYS A 455 18.35 7.84 3.36
C LYS A 455 19.46 8.24 2.40
N SER A 456 20.67 7.75 2.63
CA SER A 456 21.78 7.95 1.71
C SER A 456 21.51 7.23 0.37
N THR A 457 22.14 7.70 -0.71
CA THR A 457 22.08 7.01 -2.02
C THR A 457 22.51 5.55 -1.90
N GLN A 458 23.52 5.26 -1.08
CA GLN A 458 23.98 3.90 -0.79
C GLN A 458 22.87 3.04 -0.18
N GLU A 459 22.15 3.57 0.81
CA GLU A 459 21.04 2.89 1.46
C GLU A 459 19.90 2.63 0.46
N LEU A 460 19.53 3.62 -0.34
CA LEU A 460 18.50 3.48 -1.38
C LEU A 460 18.87 2.41 -2.42
N LEU A 461 20.15 2.31 -2.80
CA LEU A 461 20.64 1.27 -3.70
C LEU A 461 20.57 -0.12 -3.05
N TYR A 462 20.83 -0.26 -1.75
CA TYR A 462 20.64 -1.53 -1.04
C TYR A 462 19.18 -1.98 -1.09
N TYR A 463 18.22 -1.09 -0.80
CA TYR A 463 16.80 -1.40 -0.95
C TYR A 463 16.49 -1.87 -2.36
N PHE A 464 16.89 -1.08 -3.35
CA PHE A 464 16.57 -1.35 -4.74
C PHE A 464 17.13 -2.69 -5.24
N VAL A 465 18.41 -2.95 -4.99
CA VAL A 465 19.08 -4.15 -5.48
C VAL A 465 18.59 -5.40 -4.76
N ASP A 466 18.34 -5.33 -3.44
CA ASP A 466 17.82 -6.46 -2.68
C ASP A 466 16.40 -6.83 -3.13
N ILE A 467 15.49 -5.86 -3.24
CA ILE A 467 14.13 -6.07 -3.73
C ILE A 467 14.15 -6.68 -5.13
N MET A 468 14.96 -6.13 -6.02
CA MET A 468 15.08 -6.57 -7.42
C MET A 468 15.64 -8.01 -7.52
N SER A 469 16.65 -8.36 -6.74
CA SER A 469 17.24 -9.71 -6.72
C SER A 469 16.23 -10.77 -6.26
N LYS A 470 15.29 -10.39 -5.40
CA LYS A 470 14.14 -11.19 -4.96
C LYS A 470 12.96 -11.16 -5.93
N GLY A 471 13.10 -10.48 -7.09
CA GLY A 471 12.11 -10.44 -8.18
C GLY A 471 11.08 -9.33 -8.07
N GLY A 472 11.14 -8.48 -7.05
CA GLY A 472 10.19 -7.39 -6.81
C GLY A 472 10.45 -6.12 -7.60
N ASN A 473 9.52 -5.17 -7.48
CA ASN A 473 9.65 -3.80 -7.90
C ASN A 473 9.86 -2.89 -6.68
N TYR A 474 10.64 -1.84 -6.83
CA TYR A 474 10.78 -0.81 -5.81
C TYR A 474 10.06 0.46 -6.24
N LEU A 475 9.03 0.86 -5.50
CA LEU A 475 8.26 2.09 -5.67
C LEU A 475 8.75 3.11 -4.64
N LEU A 476 9.70 3.97 -5.05
CA LEU A 476 10.40 4.90 -4.16
C LEU A 476 9.70 6.25 -4.10
N ASN A 477 9.28 6.65 -2.90
CA ASN A 477 8.49 7.84 -2.67
C ASN A 477 9.30 9.12 -2.62
N ILE A 478 8.73 10.16 -3.22
CA ILE A 478 9.07 11.56 -3.00
C ILE A 478 7.88 12.29 -2.37
N GLY A 479 8.14 13.28 -1.53
CA GLY A 479 7.15 14.20 -0.97
C GLY A 479 7.42 15.62 -1.42
N PRO A 480 6.85 16.10 -2.55
CA PRO A 480 7.00 17.49 -2.99
C PRO A 480 6.35 18.47 -2.01
N ASP A 481 6.87 19.67 -1.92
CA ASP A 481 6.27 20.78 -1.17
C ASP A 481 4.95 21.27 -1.81
N GLY A 482 4.30 22.24 -1.19
CA GLY A 482 3.03 22.80 -1.71
C GLY A 482 3.14 23.47 -3.08
N LEU A 483 4.34 23.80 -3.53
CA LEU A 483 4.60 24.36 -4.88
C LEU A 483 4.95 23.25 -5.89
N GLY A 484 5.09 22.00 -5.46
CA GLY A 484 5.47 20.86 -6.31
C GLY A 484 6.99 20.67 -6.43
N ASN A 485 7.80 21.37 -5.62
CA ASN A 485 9.24 21.21 -5.62
C ASN A 485 9.66 19.97 -4.84
N VAL A 486 10.49 19.13 -5.43
CA VAL A 486 11.09 17.98 -4.75
C VAL A 486 12.26 18.43 -3.89
N PRO A 487 12.32 18.07 -2.59
CA PRO A 487 13.46 18.41 -1.74
C PRO A 487 14.79 18.02 -2.36
N GLU A 488 15.78 18.93 -2.36
CA GLU A 488 17.03 18.72 -3.09
C GLU A 488 17.82 17.49 -2.62
N ALA A 489 17.77 17.16 -1.33
CA ALA A 489 18.40 15.94 -0.81
C ALA A 489 17.82 14.66 -1.44
N SER A 490 16.50 14.60 -1.59
CA SER A 490 15.80 13.51 -2.29
C SER A 490 16.16 13.49 -3.78
N ALA A 491 16.04 14.64 -4.46
CA ALA A 491 16.33 14.75 -5.89
C ALA A 491 17.78 14.39 -6.23
N LYS A 492 18.74 14.81 -5.40
CA LYS A 492 20.16 14.45 -5.54
C LYS A 492 20.36 12.94 -5.41
N GLY A 493 19.79 12.30 -4.37
CA GLY A 493 19.89 10.86 -4.17
C GLY A 493 19.35 10.09 -5.38
N LEU A 494 18.21 10.50 -5.91
CA LEU A 494 17.59 9.90 -7.11
C LEU A 494 18.47 10.04 -8.37
N ARG A 495 19.04 11.22 -8.62
CA ARG A 495 19.96 11.41 -9.76
C ARG A 495 21.23 10.56 -9.63
N GLU A 496 21.77 10.42 -8.44
CA GLU A 496 22.93 9.56 -8.18
C GLU A 496 22.61 8.07 -8.38
N MET A 497 21.41 7.61 -7.93
CA MET A 497 20.91 6.27 -8.26
C MET A 497 20.81 6.07 -9.77
N GLY A 498 20.21 7.04 -10.48
CA GLY A 498 20.05 7.00 -11.92
C GLY A 498 21.38 6.90 -12.67
N ALA A 499 22.38 7.63 -12.23
CA ALA A 499 23.73 7.54 -12.81
C ALA A 499 24.32 6.13 -12.66
N TRP A 500 24.15 5.49 -11.50
CA TRP A 500 24.58 4.11 -11.25
C TRP A 500 23.75 3.11 -12.08
N ILE A 501 22.43 3.28 -12.12
CA ILE A 501 21.49 2.44 -12.89
C ILE A 501 21.83 2.48 -14.38
N LYS A 502 22.12 3.65 -14.93
CA LYS A 502 22.47 3.83 -16.35
C LYS A 502 23.67 2.98 -16.78
N VAL A 503 24.68 2.88 -15.92
CA VAL A 503 25.87 2.05 -16.19
C VAL A 503 25.53 0.55 -16.10
N ASN A 504 24.65 0.18 -15.17
CA ASN A 504 24.39 -1.21 -14.81
C ASN A 504 23.02 -1.73 -15.32
N GLN A 505 22.39 -1.03 -16.27
CA GLN A 505 21.01 -1.30 -16.70
C GLN A 505 20.76 -2.73 -17.23
N GLU A 506 21.79 -3.40 -17.75
CA GLU A 506 21.68 -4.79 -18.22
C GLU A 506 21.41 -5.78 -17.09
N ALA A 507 21.91 -5.49 -15.89
CA ALA A 507 21.68 -6.29 -14.67
C ALA A 507 20.36 -5.96 -13.96
N ILE A 508 19.59 -4.97 -14.48
CA ILE A 508 18.42 -4.40 -13.80
C ILE A 508 17.13 -4.65 -14.59
N TYR A 509 17.10 -4.28 -15.88
CA TYR A 509 15.88 -4.35 -16.68
C TYR A 509 15.82 -5.58 -17.56
N GLY A 510 14.64 -6.22 -17.58
CA GLY A 510 14.42 -7.47 -18.30
C GLY A 510 15.16 -8.66 -17.69
N VAL A 511 15.45 -8.59 -16.38
CA VAL A 511 16.08 -9.66 -15.60
C VAL A 511 15.05 -10.43 -14.79
N SER A 512 15.43 -11.64 -14.40
CA SER A 512 14.68 -12.49 -13.46
C SER A 512 15.53 -12.79 -12.23
N ARG A 513 14.89 -13.34 -11.21
CA ARG A 513 15.59 -13.94 -10.05
C ARG A 513 16.56 -15.01 -10.54
N TRP A 514 17.69 -15.08 -9.86
CA TRP A 514 18.59 -16.21 -9.99
C TRP A 514 18.26 -17.29 -8.95
N LYS A 515 19.03 -18.40 -8.92
CA LYS A 515 18.85 -19.53 -8.00
C LYS A 515 18.84 -19.13 -6.53
N ILE A 516 19.63 -18.10 -6.20
CA ILE A 516 19.71 -17.47 -4.89
C ILE A 516 19.66 -15.94 -5.07
N PRO A 517 19.07 -15.20 -4.15
CA PRO A 517 19.01 -13.75 -4.25
C PRO A 517 20.35 -13.07 -3.94
N ASN A 518 21.12 -13.63 -3.03
CA ASN A 518 22.37 -13.03 -2.56
C ASN A 518 23.35 -14.08 -2.01
N GLU A 519 24.63 -13.67 -1.84
CA GLU A 519 25.65 -14.39 -1.06
C GLU A 519 26.43 -13.39 -0.19
N GLY A 520 27.13 -13.90 0.83
CA GLY A 520 27.94 -13.13 1.76
C GLY A 520 27.29 -13.11 3.14
N GLN A 521 26.60 -12.03 3.47
CA GLN A 521 25.85 -11.94 4.72
C GLN A 521 24.49 -12.66 4.60
N GLU A 522 23.86 -12.91 5.75
CA GLU A 522 22.50 -13.44 5.79
C GLU A 522 21.53 -12.54 5.01
N GLU A 523 20.43 -13.13 4.57
CA GLU A 523 19.36 -12.44 3.87
C GLU A 523 18.92 -11.18 4.62
N THR A 524 18.75 -10.09 3.90
CA THR A 524 18.27 -8.83 4.46
C THR A 524 16.75 -8.86 4.53
N LEU A 525 16.22 -8.75 5.75
CA LEU A 525 14.80 -8.63 6.03
C LEU A 525 14.57 -7.31 6.76
N LEU A 526 13.54 -6.57 6.32
CA LEU A 526 13.05 -5.39 7.02
C LEU A 526 11.55 -5.55 7.23
N ASP A 527 11.11 -5.52 8.49
CA ASP A 527 9.70 -5.69 8.85
C ASP A 527 8.82 -4.53 8.35
N GLY A 528 9.46 -3.42 8.01
CA GLY A 528 8.76 -2.23 7.59
C GLY A 528 8.07 -1.49 8.74
N THR A 529 7.75 -0.26 8.51
CA THR A 529 6.85 0.55 9.35
C THR A 529 6.33 1.67 8.47
N GLY A 530 5.26 2.36 8.85
CA GLY A 530 4.77 3.55 8.14
C GLY A 530 5.78 4.72 8.06
N HIS A 531 6.97 4.54 8.62
CA HIS A 531 8.08 5.50 8.60
C HIS A 531 9.29 4.89 7.93
N ARG A 532 10.36 5.67 7.82
CA ARG A 532 11.68 5.12 7.59
C ARG A 532 11.84 3.88 8.46
N ALA A 533 11.96 2.71 7.82
CA ALA A 533 12.15 1.45 8.53
C ALA A 533 13.27 1.67 9.53
N ALA A 534 12.91 1.61 10.80
CA ALA A 534 13.66 2.17 11.90
C ALA A 534 15.15 1.86 11.75
N LYS A 535 15.92 2.84 11.31
CA LYS A 535 17.36 2.79 11.25
C LYS A 535 17.99 1.96 10.13
N GLY A 536 17.25 1.69 9.03
CA GLY A 536 17.81 1.11 7.81
C GLY A 536 18.49 -0.26 8.02
N PHE A 537 19.41 -0.58 7.14
CA PHE A 537 20.20 -1.80 7.28
C PHE A 537 21.15 -1.69 8.47
N LYS A 538 20.99 -2.58 9.45
CA LYS A 538 21.88 -2.67 10.62
C LYS A 538 23.24 -3.28 10.29
N LYS A 539 23.35 -3.91 9.12
CA LYS A 539 24.55 -4.62 8.67
C LYS A 539 25.45 -3.69 7.85
N THR A 540 26.75 -3.81 8.04
CA THR A 540 27.75 -3.21 7.16
C THR A 540 28.09 -4.21 6.07
N PHE A 541 27.70 -3.92 4.84
CA PHE A 541 28.04 -4.73 3.68
C PHE A 541 29.52 -4.52 3.28
N THR A 542 30.08 -5.52 2.64
CA THR A 542 31.46 -5.57 2.16
C THR A 542 31.50 -5.91 0.68
N SER A 543 32.65 -5.82 0.05
CA SER A 543 32.85 -6.24 -1.34
C SER A 543 32.76 -7.75 -1.56
N LYS A 544 32.45 -8.52 -0.53
CA LYS A 544 32.18 -9.97 -0.58
C LYS A 544 30.68 -10.28 -0.58
N ASP A 545 29.85 -9.25 -0.42
CA ASP A 545 28.39 -9.37 -0.46
C ASP A 545 27.92 -9.09 -1.88
N PHE A 546 27.20 -10.05 -2.46
CA PHE A 546 26.67 -9.98 -3.82
C PHE A 546 25.19 -10.28 -3.85
N TRP A 547 24.47 -9.53 -4.67
CA TRP A 547 23.09 -9.82 -5.09
C TRP A 547 23.09 -10.33 -6.52
N PHE A 548 22.14 -11.20 -6.86
CA PHE A 548 22.13 -11.87 -8.14
C PHE A 548 20.84 -11.61 -8.94
N THR A 549 21.03 -11.38 -10.24
CA THR A 549 19.97 -11.40 -11.24
C THR A 549 20.42 -12.23 -12.44
N THR A 550 19.48 -12.62 -13.32
CA THR A 550 19.80 -13.39 -14.51
C THR A 550 19.00 -12.94 -15.73
N LYS A 551 19.60 -13.07 -16.91
CA LYS A 551 18.96 -12.79 -18.22
C LYS A 551 19.50 -13.71 -19.29
N GLY A 552 18.65 -14.63 -19.76
CA GLY A 552 19.07 -15.68 -20.68
C GLY A 552 20.16 -16.56 -20.07
N ASN A 553 21.33 -16.65 -20.71
CA ASN A 553 22.49 -17.38 -20.20
C ASN A 553 23.45 -16.52 -19.36
N LYS A 554 23.07 -15.33 -18.98
CA LYS A 554 23.90 -14.41 -18.19
C LYS A 554 23.46 -14.39 -16.73
N VAL A 555 24.44 -14.38 -15.81
CA VAL A 555 24.26 -14.11 -14.39
C VAL A 555 25.00 -12.83 -14.06
N TYR A 556 24.32 -11.93 -13.37
CA TYR A 556 24.90 -10.69 -12.88
C TYR A 556 25.09 -10.79 -11.38
N ALA A 557 26.33 -10.60 -10.91
CA ALA A 557 26.68 -10.51 -9.50
C ALA A 557 26.95 -9.03 -9.17
N ILE A 558 26.10 -8.44 -8.35
CA ILE A 558 26.07 -7.02 -8.01
C ILE A 558 26.68 -6.85 -6.61
N SER A 559 27.80 -6.15 -6.50
CA SER A 559 28.32 -5.69 -5.20
C SER A 559 28.19 -4.17 -5.12
N LEU A 560 27.58 -3.69 -4.03
CA LEU A 560 27.38 -2.26 -3.78
C LEU A 560 28.51 -1.61 -2.97
N VAL A 561 29.62 -2.32 -2.79
CA VAL A 561 30.81 -1.82 -2.10
C VAL A 561 32.00 -1.84 -3.07
N PRO A 562 32.74 -0.73 -3.22
CA PRO A 562 33.92 -0.69 -4.06
C PRO A 562 34.96 -1.75 -3.65
N ALA A 563 35.64 -2.31 -4.62
CA ALA A 563 36.74 -3.25 -4.41
C ALA A 563 37.89 -2.98 -5.39
N SER A 564 39.06 -3.47 -5.02
CA SER A 564 40.25 -3.50 -5.86
C SER A 564 40.98 -4.84 -5.71
N GLY A 565 41.76 -5.23 -6.72
CA GLY A 565 42.47 -6.50 -6.69
C GLY A 565 41.56 -7.69 -7.02
N LYS A 566 41.79 -8.83 -6.39
CA LYS A 566 41.02 -10.06 -6.67
C LYS A 566 39.80 -10.18 -5.77
N ILE A 567 38.70 -10.57 -6.36
CA ILE A 567 37.45 -10.93 -5.68
C ILE A 567 37.10 -12.37 -5.95
N LEU A 568 36.30 -12.99 -5.08
CA LEU A 568 35.78 -14.35 -5.22
C LEU A 568 34.26 -14.33 -5.05
N ILE A 569 33.54 -14.85 -6.04
CA ILE A 569 32.08 -15.01 -6.03
C ILE A 569 31.80 -16.51 -5.86
N HIS A 570 31.48 -16.94 -4.65
CA HIS A 570 31.37 -18.36 -4.27
C HIS A 570 30.27 -19.09 -5.03
N SER A 571 29.13 -18.44 -5.23
CA SER A 571 27.98 -19.03 -5.90
C SER A 571 28.18 -19.28 -7.39
N LEU A 572 29.21 -18.69 -8.01
CA LEU A 572 29.57 -18.91 -9.42
C LEU A 572 30.67 -19.96 -9.59
N ASN A 573 30.67 -21.02 -8.77
CA ASN A 573 31.57 -22.16 -8.86
C ASN A 573 31.23 -23.07 -10.06
N LYS A 574 31.96 -24.17 -10.25
CA LYS A 574 31.77 -25.10 -11.38
C LYS A 574 30.38 -25.79 -11.41
N ASN A 575 29.65 -25.81 -10.29
CA ASN A 575 28.31 -26.42 -10.24
C ASN A 575 27.24 -25.62 -10.99
N VAL A 576 27.48 -24.33 -11.34
CA VAL A 576 26.54 -23.53 -12.13
C VAL A 576 26.64 -23.80 -13.64
N GLY A 577 27.64 -24.54 -14.07
CA GLY A 577 27.98 -24.76 -15.48
C GLY A 577 29.30 -24.07 -15.84
N VAL A 578 29.71 -24.22 -17.08
CA VAL A 578 30.97 -23.64 -17.59
C VAL A 578 30.74 -22.17 -17.94
N ILE A 579 31.43 -21.29 -17.26
CA ILE A 579 31.45 -19.87 -17.59
C ILE A 579 32.33 -19.67 -18.82
N LYS A 580 31.81 -19.01 -19.85
CA LYS A 580 32.47 -18.77 -21.13
C LYS A 580 33.09 -17.39 -21.24
N ASN A 581 32.50 -16.41 -20.55
CA ASN A 581 32.97 -15.03 -20.57
C ASN A 581 32.62 -14.32 -19.28
N VAL A 582 33.48 -13.38 -18.87
CA VAL A 582 33.27 -12.51 -17.71
C VAL A 582 33.65 -11.08 -18.07
N ARG A 583 32.81 -10.12 -17.72
CA ARG A 583 33.13 -8.69 -17.86
C ARG A 583 32.59 -7.89 -16.66
N ILE A 584 33.10 -6.68 -16.49
CA ILE A 584 32.57 -5.70 -15.53
C ILE A 584 31.70 -4.70 -16.30
N LEU A 585 30.46 -4.52 -15.86
CA LEU A 585 29.56 -3.54 -16.51
C LEU A 585 30.16 -2.13 -16.37
N GLY A 586 30.06 -1.35 -17.45
CA GLY A 586 30.64 0.00 -17.52
C GLY A 586 32.15 0.04 -17.76
N SER A 587 32.83 -1.10 -17.91
CA SER A 587 34.24 -1.16 -18.32
C SER A 587 34.39 -1.80 -19.71
N GLU A 588 35.25 -1.21 -20.54
CA GLU A 588 35.67 -1.80 -21.83
C GLU A 588 36.92 -2.68 -21.69
N LYS A 589 37.53 -2.72 -20.51
CA LYS A 589 38.73 -3.51 -20.23
C LYS A 589 38.39 -4.96 -20.03
N ASP A 590 39.14 -5.84 -20.67
CA ASP A 590 39.11 -7.27 -20.34
C ASP A 590 39.56 -7.51 -18.92
N VAL A 591 38.93 -8.49 -18.27
CA VAL A 591 39.26 -8.89 -16.89
C VAL A 591 39.88 -10.28 -16.88
N GLU A 592 40.92 -10.44 -16.07
CA GLU A 592 41.45 -11.78 -15.77
C GLU A 592 40.48 -12.49 -14.82
N TRP A 593 40.09 -13.70 -15.16
CA TRP A 593 39.18 -14.50 -14.31
C TRP A 593 39.49 -15.99 -14.39
N LYS A 594 39.04 -16.73 -13.37
CA LYS A 594 39.17 -18.17 -13.30
C LYS A 594 38.00 -18.77 -12.55
N GLN A 595 37.30 -19.71 -13.16
CA GLN A 595 36.29 -20.51 -12.48
C GLN A 595 36.93 -21.68 -11.76
N THR A 596 36.66 -21.82 -10.43
CA THR A 596 37.21 -22.87 -9.56
C THR A 596 36.08 -23.65 -8.88
N GLU A 597 36.42 -24.68 -8.13
CA GLU A 597 35.45 -25.39 -7.27
C GLU A 597 34.91 -24.49 -6.16
N SER A 598 35.66 -23.48 -5.73
CA SER A 598 35.28 -22.56 -4.64
C SER A 598 34.52 -21.33 -5.11
N GLY A 599 34.47 -21.06 -6.42
CA GLY A 599 33.80 -19.88 -6.97
C GLY A 599 34.46 -19.34 -8.23
N LEU A 600 33.98 -18.17 -8.67
CA LEU A 600 34.56 -17.38 -9.76
C LEU A 600 35.52 -16.33 -9.17
N GLU A 601 36.80 -16.49 -9.46
CA GLU A 601 37.82 -15.48 -9.16
C GLU A 601 37.86 -14.44 -10.28
N VAL A 602 37.79 -13.15 -9.96
CA VAL A 602 37.87 -12.05 -10.93
C VAL A 602 38.88 -11.01 -10.43
N SER A 603 39.75 -10.54 -11.33
CA SER A 603 40.71 -9.47 -11.03
C SER A 603 40.12 -8.11 -11.40
N LEU A 604 39.96 -7.22 -10.45
CA LEU A 604 39.55 -5.83 -10.65
C LEU A 604 40.76 -4.89 -10.81
N THR A 605 41.97 -5.43 -11.01
CA THR A 605 43.18 -4.62 -11.18
C THR A 605 43.08 -3.71 -12.41
N GLY A 606 43.20 -2.40 -12.20
CA GLY A 606 43.07 -1.41 -13.25
C GLY A 606 41.63 -1.12 -13.72
N ILE A 607 40.61 -1.70 -13.07
CA ILE A 607 39.21 -1.37 -13.26
C ILE A 607 38.82 -0.27 -12.25
N GLU A 608 38.25 0.81 -12.75
CA GLU A 608 37.66 1.84 -11.89
C GLU A 608 36.25 1.41 -11.46
N SER A 609 36.08 1.07 -10.19
CA SER A 609 34.75 0.84 -9.65
C SER A 609 34.08 2.17 -9.27
N SER A 610 32.77 2.24 -9.46
CA SER A 610 31.95 3.35 -8.92
C SER A 610 32.11 3.42 -7.40
N LYS A 611 31.89 4.62 -6.81
CA LYS A 611 31.76 4.74 -5.35
C LYS A 611 30.64 3.88 -4.74
N TYR A 612 29.73 3.40 -5.57
CA TYR A 612 28.63 2.50 -5.22
C TYR A 612 28.87 1.06 -5.73
N GLY A 613 30.12 0.63 -5.83
CA GLY A 613 30.46 -0.76 -6.17
C GLY A 613 30.53 -1.04 -7.66
N PHE A 614 30.30 -2.30 -8.03
CA PHE A 614 30.51 -2.83 -9.37
C PHE A 614 29.57 -4.01 -9.66
N VAL A 615 29.42 -4.36 -10.94
CA VAL A 615 28.62 -5.50 -11.39
C VAL A 615 29.48 -6.39 -12.28
N VAL A 616 29.55 -7.68 -11.91
CA VAL A 616 30.18 -8.74 -12.72
C VAL A 616 29.11 -9.43 -13.56
N GLU A 617 29.26 -9.46 -14.88
CA GLU A 617 28.47 -10.31 -15.77
C GLU A 617 29.27 -11.60 -16.03
N ALA A 618 28.66 -12.75 -15.80
CA ALA A 618 29.16 -14.06 -16.16
C ALA A 618 28.24 -14.72 -17.19
N SER A 619 28.77 -15.08 -18.36
CA SER A 619 28.03 -15.79 -19.42
C SER A 619 28.25 -17.29 -19.29
N LEU A 620 27.20 -18.10 -19.18
CA LEU A 620 27.20 -19.56 -19.06
C LEU A 620 27.18 -20.28 -20.42
#